data_10d13db5a6d0188eae515e71342b89e2
#
_entry.id   10d13db5a6d0188eae515e71342b89e2
#
_cell.length_a   1.000
_cell.length_b   1.000
_cell.length_c   1.000
_cell.angle_alpha   90.00
_cell.angle_beta   90.00
_cell.angle_gamma   90.00
#
_symmetry.space_group_name_H-M   'P 1'
#
loop_
_entity.id
_entity.type
_entity.pdbx_description
1 polymer ?
#
loop_
_entity_poly.entity_id
_entity_poly.type
_entity_poly.pdbx_seq_one_letter_code
_entity_poly.pdbx_strand_id
1 'polypeptide(L)'
;QEREKVKVIRVIDGDTIELEDGRRVRYIGIDTPETVDPQKPVQCYGKEAYLENKKLVEGKEIEMEKDISETDQYGRLLRYVWAEGIFVNEYLVREGFAQAVTFAPDVKYQELFLEAERKAREESKGFWSGVCQ
;
A
#
# COMPACT_ATOMS: atom_id res chain seq x y z
N GLN A 1 14.45 13.65 4.68
CA GLN A 1 14.85 12.28 4.42
C GLN A 1 15.02 12.01 2.94
N GLU A 2 15.98 11.18 2.63
CA GLU A 2 16.26 10.82 1.26
C GLU A 2 15.20 9.86 0.74
N ARG A 3 14.85 10.03 -0.53
CA ARG A 3 13.96 9.12 -1.22
C ARG A 3 14.70 8.53 -2.41
N GLU A 4 14.52 7.24 -2.61
CA GLU A 4 15.09 6.55 -3.75
C GLU A 4 14.08 6.60 -4.89
N LYS A 5 14.55 6.95 -6.10
CA LYS A 5 13.72 6.94 -7.30
C LYS A 5 13.96 5.63 -8.04
N VAL A 6 12.87 4.96 -8.41
CA VAL A 6 12.98 3.65 -9.05
C VAL A 6 11.69 3.39 -9.85
N LYS A 7 11.82 2.57 -10.90
CA LYS A 7 10.69 2.24 -11.76
C LYS A 7 10.01 0.97 -11.28
N VAL A 8 8.66 0.99 -11.28
CA VAL A 8 7.83 -0.18 -10.94
C VAL A 8 7.58 -0.95 -12.23
N ILE A 9 7.92 -2.25 -12.23
CA ILE A 9 7.67 -3.08 -13.41
C ILE A 9 6.28 -3.70 -13.36
N ARG A 10 5.80 -4.07 -12.18
CA ARG A 10 4.44 -4.60 -12.06
C ARG A 10 3.94 -4.54 -10.62
N VAL A 11 2.62 -4.56 -10.49
CA VAL A 11 1.96 -4.63 -9.19
C VAL A 11 1.62 -6.09 -8.90
N ILE A 12 1.89 -6.53 -7.66
CA ILE A 12 1.63 -7.90 -7.23
C ILE A 12 0.33 -7.98 -6.45
N ASP A 13 0.08 -7.01 -5.57
CA ASP A 13 -1.13 -6.94 -4.76
C ASP A 13 -1.42 -5.48 -4.45
N GLY A 14 -2.50 -5.21 -3.76
CA GLY A 14 -2.88 -3.83 -3.43
C GLY A 14 -1.83 -3.08 -2.64
N ASP A 15 -0.94 -3.78 -1.95
CA ASP A 15 0.10 -3.19 -1.12
C ASP A 15 1.49 -3.71 -1.41
N THR A 16 1.70 -4.38 -2.53
CA THR A 16 2.99 -5.00 -2.89
C THR A 16 3.30 -4.78 -4.35
N ILE A 17 4.53 -4.37 -4.64
CA ILE A 17 4.98 -4.09 -6.01
C ILE A 17 6.33 -4.75 -6.26
N GLU A 18 6.66 -4.89 -7.54
CA GLU A 18 7.98 -5.36 -7.98
C GLU A 18 8.65 -4.27 -8.79
N LEU A 19 9.89 -3.99 -8.46
CA LEU A 19 10.69 -2.96 -9.12
C LEU A 19 11.40 -3.52 -10.34
N GLU A 20 11.83 -2.63 -11.21
CA GLU A 20 12.52 -3.00 -12.45
C GLU A 20 13.76 -3.85 -12.20
N ASP A 21 14.45 -3.63 -11.06
CA ASP A 21 15.65 -4.36 -10.69
C ASP A 21 15.35 -5.70 -9.98
N GLY A 22 14.09 -6.07 -9.86
CA GLY A 22 13.70 -7.35 -9.27
C GLY A 22 13.37 -7.31 -7.79
N ARG A 23 13.67 -6.22 -7.10
CA ARG A 23 13.32 -6.10 -5.68
C ARG A 23 11.80 -5.98 -5.53
N ARG A 24 11.28 -6.51 -4.42
CA ARG A 24 9.87 -6.37 -4.09
C ARG A 24 9.70 -5.43 -2.92
N VAL A 25 8.61 -4.68 -2.93
CA VAL A 25 8.33 -3.67 -1.90
C VAL A 25 6.96 -3.93 -1.30
N ARG A 26 6.90 -3.98 0.03
CA ARG A 26 5.66 -4.02 0.80
C ARG A 26 5.47 -2.63 1.41
N TYR A 27 4.30 -2.04 1.19
CA TYR A 27 4.01 -0.70 1.70
C TYR A 27 3.89 -0.73 3.22
N ILE A 28 4.56 0.20 3.89
CA ILE A 28 4.54 0.29 5.36
C ILE A 28 3.21 0.88 5.84
N GLY A 29 2.71 0.33 6.93
CA GLY A 29 1.65 0.97 7.72
C GLY A 29 0.25 0.78 7.19
N ILE A 30 0.07 0.02 6.14
CA ILE A 30 -1.25 -0.26 5.56
C ILE A 30 -1.39 -1.74 5.23
N ASP A 31 -2.63 -2.18 5.07
CA ASP A 31 -2.92 -3.55 4.69
C ASP A 31 -4.13 -3.53 3.76
N THR A 32 -3.99 -4.13 2.58
CA THR A 32 -5.08 -4.25 1.62
C THR A 32 -5.66 -5.66 1.68
N PRO A 33 -6.91 -5.84 1.24
CA PRO A 33 -7.47 -7.19 1.16
C PRO A 33 -6.62 -8.07 0.24
N GLU A 34 -6.47 -9.33 0.62
CA GLU A 34 -5.56 -10.27 -0.02
C GLU A 34 -6.11 -10.78 -1.35
N THR A 35 -5.25 -10.86 -2.38
CA THR A 35 -5.62 -11.38 -3.69
C THR A 35 -4.73 -12.52 -4.18
N VAL A 36 -3.53 -12.71 -3.60
CA VAL A 36 -2.54 -13.59 -4.21
C VAL A 36 -2.22 -14.85 -3.43
N ASP A 37 -2.83 -15.08 -2.28
CA ASP A 37 -2.63 -16.32 -1.54
C ASP A 37 -3.36 -17.45 -2.27
N PRO A 38 -2.64 -18.45 -2.83
CA PRO A 38 -3.29 -19.51 -3.61
C PRO A 38 -4.16 -20.44 -2.77
N GLN A 39 -4.04 -20.37 -1.43
CA GLN A 39 -4.80 -21.23 -0.54
C GLN A 39 -6.03 -20.56 0.03
N LYS A 40 -6.28 -19.30 -0.35
CA LYS A 40 -7.39 -18.52 0.16
C LYS A 40 -8.14 -17.88 -0.99
N PRO A 41 -9.46 -17.71 -0.86
CA PRO A 41 -10.21 -16.96 -1.86
C PRO A 41 -9.78 -15.49 -1.83
N VAL A 42 -9.97 -14.79 -2.95
CA VAL A 42 -9.76 -13.35 -3.02
C VAL A 42 -10.68 -12.69 -2.01
N GLN A 43 -10.12 -11.86 -1.12
CA GLN A 43 -10.90 -11.14 -0.13
C GLN A 43 -11.71 -10.02 -0.79
N CYS A 44 -12.84 -9.70 -0.17
CA CYS A 44 -13.69 -8.61 -0.67
C CYS A 44 -12.87 -7.34 -0.80
N TYR A 45 -13.00 -6.68 -1.95
CA TYR A 45 -12.30 -5.44 -2.32
C TYR A 45 -10.82 -5.66 -2.64
N GLY A 46 -10.34 -6.91 -2.65
CA GLY A 46 -8.93 -7.18 -2.98
C GLY A 46 -8.61 -6.84 -4.42
N LYS A 47 -9.50 -7.22 -5.35
CA LYS A 47 -9.30 -6.91 -6.76
C LYS A 47 -9.29 -5.39 -6.98
N GLU A 48 -10.19 -4.68 -6.34
CA GLU A 48 -10.28 -3.22 -6.46
C GLU A 48 -9.00 -2.55 -5.96
N ALA A 49 -8.47 -3.01 -4.81
CA ALA A 49 -7.22 -2.46 -4.27
C ALA A 49 -6.05 -2.74 -5.20
N TYR A 50 -5.98 -3.96 -5.75
CA TYR A 50 -4.94 -4.34 -6.71
C TYR A 50 -5.00 -3.43 -7.95
N LEU A 51 -6.19 -3.23 -8.51
CA LEU A 51 -6.35 -2.40 -9.72
C LEU A 51 -6.03 -0.93 -9.45
N GLU A 52 -6.38 -0.43 -8.27
CA GLU A 52 -6.07 0.94 -7.93
C GLU A 52 -4.56 1.15 -7.78
N ASN A 53 -3.89 0.23 -7.10
CA ASN A 53 -2.44 0.29 -6.98
C ASN A 53 -1.78 0.25 -8.36
N LYS A 54 -2.26 -0.64 -9.22
CA LYS A 54 -1.76 -0.77 -10.59
C LYS A 54 -1.90 0.55 -11.35
N LYS A 55 -3.05 1.19 -11.24
CA LYS A 55 -3.30 2.48 -11.89
C LYS A 55 -2.34 3.55 -11.39
N LEU A 56 -2.03 3.54 -10.09
CA LEU A 56 -1.20 4.58 -9.48
C LEU A 56 0.28 4.43 -9.83
N VAL A 57 0.81 3.20 -9.90
CA VAL A 57 2.26 3.02 -9.91
C VAL A 57 2.83 2.16 -11.04
N GLU A 58 2.04 1.27 -11.67
CA GLU A 58 2.62 0.31 -12.61
C GLU A 58 3.23 1.00 -13.81
N GLY A 59 4.48 0.65 -14.11
CA GLY A 59 5.21 1.23 -15.23
C GLY A 59 5.73 2.63 -14.99
N LYS A 60 5.57 3.16 -13.79
CA LYS A 60 5.96 4.53 -13.46
C LYS A 60 7.19 4.57 -12.57
N GLU A 61 7.89 5.69 -12.60
CA GLU A 61 8.94 5.98 -11.63
C GLU A 61 8.27 6.45 -10.34
N ILE A 62 8.66 5.85 -9.22
CA ILE A 62 8.17 6.21 -7.91
C ILE A 62 9.31 6.70 -7.05
N GLU A 63 8.97 7.33 -5.92
CA GLU A 63 9.93 7.67 -4.88
C GLU A 63 9.62 6.83 -3.66
N MET A 64 10.66 6.27 -3.05
CA MET A 64 10.53 5.42 -1.87
C MET A 64 11.30 6.00 -0.70
N GLU A 65 10.72 5.87 0.48
CA GLU A 65 11.36 6.31 1.72
C GLU A 65 11.38 5.16 2.71
N LYS A 66 12.53 4.89 3.32
CA LYS A 66 12.67 3.89 4.38
C LYS A 66 12.33 4.53 5.73
N ASP A 67 11.77 3.74 6.63
CA ASP A 67 11.63 4.16 8.03
C ASP A 67 12.82 3.58 8.82
N ILE A 68 12.57 2.66 9.76
CA ILE A 68 13.63 2.02 10.56
C ILE A 68 14.06 0.70 9.92
N SER A 69 13.10 -0.14 9.57
CA SER A 69 13.37 -1.49 9.05
C SER A 69 13.68 -1.47 7.57
N GLU A 70 14.65 -2.30 7.16
CA GLU A 70 15.01 -2.43 5.76
C GLU A 70 14.02 -3.34 5.03
N THR A 71 13.79 -4.54 5.59
CA THR A 71 12.96 -5.56 4.95
C THR A 71 12.05 -6.23 5.97
N ASP A 72 11.05 -6.94 5.45
CA ASP A 72 10.22 -7.81 6.29
C ASP A 72 10.84 -9.22 6.33
N GLN A 73 10.14 -10.15 6.99
CA GLN A 73 10.65 -11.51 7.15
C GLN A 73 10.72 -12.30 5.83
N TYR A 74 10.08 -11.78 4.78
CA TYR A 74 10.08 -12.43 3.46
C TYR A 74 11.07 -11.78 2.49
N GLY A 75 11.87 -10.84 2.98
CA GLY A 75 12.86 -10.16 2.14
C GLY A 75 12.33 -9.02 1.30
N ARG A 76 11.07 -8.65 1.48
CA ARG A 76 10.53 -7.50 0.75
C ARG A 76 10.97 -6.22 1.44
N LEU A 77 11.33 -5.21 0.65
CA LEU A 77 11.65 -3.89 1.19
C LEU A 77 10.40 -3.29 1.83
N LEU A 78 10.56 -2.66 2.99
CA LEU A 78 9.48 -1.94 3.66
C LEU A 78 9.64 -0.45 3.34
N ARG A 79 8.67 0.13 2.62
CA ARG A 79 8.82 1.51 2.13
C ARG A 79 7.50 2.26 2.15
N TYR A 80 7.64 3.59 2.32
CA TYR A 80 6.60 4.54 1.98
C TYR A 80 6.83 4.92 0.52
N VAL A 81 5.75 5.11 -0.25
CA VAL A 81 5.83 5.27 -1.69
C VAL A 81 5.04 6.49 -2.16
N TRP A 82 5.66 7.28 -3.03
CA TRP A 82 5.03 8.42 -3.70
C TRP A 82 5.09 8.20 -5.20
N ALA A 83 4.01 8.52 -5.90
CA ALA A 83 3.94 8.45 -7.36
C ALA A 83 3.22 9.70 -7.85
N GLU A 84 3.90 10.46 -8.71
CA GLU A 84 3.31 11.66 -9.34
C GLU A 84 2.70 12.60 -8.29
N GLY A 85 3.41 12.79 -7.17
CA GLY A 85 2.97 13.69 -6.13
C GLY A 85 1.95 13.10 -5.16
N ILE A 86 1.52 11.86 -5.37
CA ILE A 86 0.55 11.19 -4.50
C ILE A 86 1.28 10.31 -3.52
N PHE A 87 0.99 10.47 -2.22
CA PHE A 87 1.47 9.56 -1.18
C PHE A 87 0.61 8.30 -1.24
N VAL A 88 1.11 7.27 -1.90
CA VAL A 88 0.32 6.09 -2.24
C VAL A 88 -0.21 5.38 -1.01
N ASN A 89 0.63 5.20 0.04
CA ASN A 89 0.21 4.56 1.28
C ASN A 89 -1.03 5.25 1.86
N GLU A 90 -0.95 6.57 2.00
CA GLU A 90 -2.06 7.35 2.57
C GLU A 90 -3.29 7.34 1.66
N TYR A 91 -3.06 7.50 0.36
CA TYR A 91 -4.15 7.53 -0.62
C TYR A 91 -5.00 6.26 -0.55
N LEU A 92 -4.34 5.10 -0.50
CA LEU A 92 -5.06 3.83 -0.48
C LEU A 92 -5.94 3.72 0.77
N VAL A 93 -5.46 4.20 1.91
CA VAL A 93 -6.25 4.22 3.14
C VAL A 93 -7.38 5.23 3.04
N ARG A 94 -7.08 6.44 2.57
CA ARG A 94 -8.05 7.55 2.51
C ARG A 94 -9.21 7.23 1.57
N GLU A 95 -8.95 6.46 0.51
CA GLU A 95 -9.99 6.13 -0.46
C GLU A 95 -10.65 4.77 -0.19
N GLY A 96 -10.32 4.12 0.93
CA GLY A 96 -11.01 2.91 1.35
C GLY A 96 -10.53 1.63 0.67
N PHE A 97 -9.30 1.60 0.17
CA PHE A 97 -8.71 0.40 -0.42
C PHE A 97 -7.83 -0.35 0.58
N ALA A 98 -7.44 0.30 1.68
CA ALA A 98 -6.52 -0.28 2.66
C ALA A 98 -6.93 0.13 4.07
N GLN A 99 -6.51 -0.67 5.05
CA GLN A 99 -6.64 -0.31 6.46
C GLN A 99 -5.29 0.18 6.97
N ALA A 100 -5.31 1.10 7.93
CA ALA A 100 -4.11 1.50 8.63
C ALA A 100 -3.76 0.41 9.64
N VAL A 101 -2.48 0.00 9.66
CA VAL A 101 -2.00 -1.00 10.62
C VAL A 101 -0.68 -0.52 11.21
N THR A 102 -0.36 -0.98 12.42
CA THR A 102 0.86 -0.59 13.10
C THR A 102 1.98 -1.55 12.70
N PHE A 103 3.06 -1.01 12.14
CA PHE A 103 4.25 -1.77 11.75
C PHE A 103 5.43 -1.37 12.64
N ALA A 104 5.30 -1.53 13.97
CA ALA A 104 6.38 -1.12 14.87
C ALA A 104 7.68 -1.82 14.49
N PRO A 105 8.82 -1.14 14.46
CA PRO A 105 9.05 0.25 14.87
C PRO A 105 8.82 1.29 13.75
N ASP A 106 8.25 0.91 12.61
CA ASP A 106 8.12 1.74 11.42
C ASP A 106 6.82 2.53 11.51
N VAL A 107 6.79 3.58 12.34
CA VAL A 107 5.57 4.29 12.69
C VAL A 107 5.60 5.78 12.35
N LYS A 108 6.52 6.20 11.47
CA LYS A 108 6.71 7.61 11.17
C LYS A 108 5.42 8.30 10.71
N TYR A 109 4.62 7.63 9.89
CA TYR A 109 3.39 8.22 9.33
C TYR A 109 2.12 7.59 9.88
N GLN A 110 2.23 6.86 11.01
CA GLN A 110 1.08 6.13 11.54
C GLN A 110 -0.11 7.03 11.85
N GLU A 111 0.14 8.20 12.47
CA GLU A 111 -0.94 9.11 12.80
C GLU A 111 -1.66 9.62 11.56
N LEU A 112 -0.90 9.88 10.49
CA LEU A 112 -1.48 10.30 9.23
C LEU A 112 -2.39 9.22 8.64
N PHE A 113 -1.96 7.96 8.71
CA PHE A 113 -2.75 6.84 8.18
C PHE A 113 -4.01 6.61 9.01
N LEU A 114 -3.91 6.75 10.34
CA LEU A 114 -5.08 6.60 11.21
C LEU A 114 -6.12 7.68 10.92
N GLU A 115 -5.67 8.90 10.68
CA GLU A 115 -6.58 9.99 10.33
C GLU A 115 -7.22 9.74 8.97
N ALA A 116 -6.44 9.24 8.00
CA ALA A 116 -6.97 8.91 6.68
C ALA A 116 -8.04 7.83 6.78
N GLU A 117 -7.82 6.82 7.63
CA GLU A 117 -8.80 5.75 7.83
C GLU A 117 -10.07 6.28 8.48
N ARG A 118 -9.93 7.15 9.47
CA ARG A 118 -11.09 7.75 10.13
C ARG A 118 -11.98 8.46 9.09
N LYS A 119 -11.36 9.24 8.21
CA LYS A 119 -12.10 9.95 7.16
C LYS A 119 -12.74 8.99 6.17
N ALA A 120 -12.04 7.92 5.79
CA ALA A 120 -12.59 6.94 4.87
C ALA A 120 -13.82 6.26 5.45
N ARG A 121 -13.79 5.92 6.74
CA ARG A 121 -14.94 5.32 7.43
C ARG A 121 -16.10 6.30 7.49
N GLU A 122 -15.84 7.55 7.86
CA GLU A 122 -16.89 8.56 7.97
C GLU A 122 -17.58 8.81 6.64
N GLU A 123 -16.82 8.75 5.55
CA GLU A 123 -17.35 9.01 4.21
C GLU A 123 -17.79 7.75 3.49
N SER A 124 -17.72 6.59 4.16
CA SER A 124 -18.09 5.29 3.59
C SER A 124 -17.38 5.02 2.27
N LYS A 125 -16.07 5.27 2.23
CA LYS A 125 -15.25 5.05 1.05
C LYS A 125 -14.89 3.58 0.89
N GLY A 126 -14.84 3.12 -0.36
CA GLY A 126 -14.32 1.81 -0.70
C GLY A 126 -14.99 0.69 0.07
N PHE A 127 -14.19 -0.17 0.74
CA PHE A 127 -14.77 -1.29 1.46
C PHE A 127 -15.56 -0.87 2.73
N TRP A 128 -15.45 0.39 3.14
CA TRP A 128 -16.27 0.93 4.24
C TRP A 128 -17.69 1.28 3.80
N SER A 129 -18.00 1.14 2.51
CA SER A 129 -19.32 1.48 1.96
C SER A 129 -20.39 0.44 2.25
N GLY A 130 -20.02 -0.68 2.87
CA GLY A 130 -20.93 -1.79 3.10
C GLY A 130 -20.87 -2.85 2.02
N VAL A 131 -20.08 -2.65 0.97
CA VAL A 131 -20.00 -3.58 -0.16
C VAL A 131 -19.44 -4.95 0.26
N CYS A 132 -18.72 -5.00 1.36
CA CYS A 132 -18.08 -6.22 1.85
C CYS A 132 -18.84 -6.90 3.00
N GLN A 133 -20.09 -6.59 3.19
CA GLN A 133 -20.88 -7.18 4.28
C GLN A 133 -21.71 -8.36 3.84
#